data_b45af44d7ea941c4610a5dfdd43f9747
#
_entry.id   b45af44d7ea941c4610a5dfdd43f9747
#
_cell.length_a   1.000
_cell.length_b   1.000
_cell.length_c   1.000
_cell.angle_alpha   90.00
_cell.angle_beta   90.00
_cell.angle_gamma   90.00
#
_symmetry.space_group_name_H-M   'P 1'
#
loop_
_entity.id
_entity.type
_entity.pdbx_description
1 polymer ?
#
loop_
_entity_poly.entity_id
_entity_poly.type
_entity_poly.pdbx_seq_one_letter_code
_entity_poly.pdbx_strand_id
1 'polypeptide(L)'
;LKDLGTEALCEELMLRDVAAAADLLRPMYDLTGAGDGYASIEVSPYLAADEKGTVEAAVRLWNKLNRPNIMIKIPATPECIPAIQAVLEKGINVNVTLIFSKEVYDKVANAYISALQARAARGESVRNISSVASFFVSRVDAIVEKNFDDLVKAGKAKAEDKENFFGKVGVANSKVAYASFEKLFSSDSFKALKEQGARVQRPLWASTGTKNPVFKAVMYVEELAGRDTVNTMPPATVKALIAGATIEPRLHNGAAEAVALISKVNTLGVPTEQLLKELQVAGV
;
A
#
# COMPACT_ATOMS: atom_id res chain seq x y z
N LEU A 1 -15.30 -18.10 23.83
CA LEU A 1 -15.72 -16.90 23.07
C LEU A 1 -16.84 -16.09 23.75
N LYS A 2 -17.71 -16.74 24.55
CA LYS A 2 -18.87 -16.06 25.18
C LYS A 2 -18.51 -15.02 26.23
N ASP A 3 -17.29 -15.10 26.77
CA ASP A 3 -16.82 -14.22 27.86
C ASP A 3 -15.83 -13.14 27.39
N LEU A 4 -15.64 -13.01 26.07
CA LEU A 4 -14.75 -12.00 25.48
C LEU A 4 -15.50 -10.69 25.26
N GLY A 5 -14.84 -9.56 25.54
CA GLY A 5 -15.32 -8.26 25.08
C GLY A 5 -15.32 -8.15 23.54
N THR A 6 -16.06 -7.19 23.01
CA THR A 6 -16.31 -7.06 21.54
C THR A 6 -15.02 -7.02 20.73
N GLU A 7 -14.01 -6.27 21.14
CA GLU A 7 -12.72 -6.17 20.43
C GLU A 7 -11.97 -7.50 20.43
N ALA A 8 -11.88 -8.17 21.58
CA ALA A 8 -11.20 -9.45 21.69
C ALA A 8 -11.92 -10.55 20.89
N LEU A 9 -13.25 -10.50 20.84
CA LEU A 9 -14.05 -11.43 20.02
C LEU A 9 -13.80 -11.17 18.53
N CYS A 10 -13.80 -9.90 18.10
CA CYS A 10 -13.51 -9.52 16.72
C CYS A 10 -12.11 -10.00 16.30
N GLU A 11 -11.10 -9.74 17.12
CA GLU A 11 -9.73 -10.18 16.86
C GLU A 11 -9.64 -11.71 16.74
N GLU A 12 -10.30 -12.45 17.63
CA GLU A 12 -10.28 -13.92 17.59
C GLU A 12 -10.94 -14.49 16.33
N LEU A 13 -12.02 -13.87 15.85
CA LEU A 13 -12.67 -14.24 14.58
C LEU A 13 -11.74 -13.94 13.40
N MET A 14 -11.15 -12.73 13.36
CA MET A 14 -10.19 -12.37 12.31
C MET A 14 -8.98 -13.31 12.29
N LEU A 15 -8.44 -13.69 13.44
CA LEU A 15 -7.33 -14.63 13.53
C LEU A 15 -7.66 -15.97 12.90
N ARG A 16 -8.87 -16.50 13.12
CA ARG A 16 -9.32 -17.76 12.51
C ARG A 16 -9.44 -17.67 11.00
N ASP A 17 -10.09 -16.60 10.52
CA ASP A 17 -10.28 -16.38 9.08
C ASP A 17 -8.95 -16.18 8.34
N VAL A 18 -8.05 -15.35 8.91
CA VAL A 18 -6.73 -15.09 8.33
C VAL A 18 -5.85 -16.34 8.38
N ALA A 19 -5.94 -17.15 9.45
CA ALA A 19 -5.23 -18.41 9.53
C ALA A 19 -5.69 -19.39 8.42
N ALA A 20 -7.01 -19.52 8.23
CA ALA A 20 -7.57 -20.36 7.17
C ALA A 20 -7.18 -19.87 5.78
N ALA A 21 -7.21 -18.55 5.55
CA ALA A 21 -6.77 -17.95 4.29
C ALA A 21 -5.25 -18.20 4.04
N ALA A 22 -4.42 -18.08 5.06
CA ALA A 22 -2.99 -18.36 4.95
C ALA A 22 -2.73 -19.84 4.61
N ASP A 23 -3.49 -20.77 5.20
CA ASP A 23 -3.36 -22.19 4.90
C ASP A 23 -3.78 -22.50 3.46
N LEU A 24 -4.85 -21.87 2.95
CA LEU A 24 -5.27 -22.00 1.55
C LEU A 24 -4.23 -21.43 0.57
N LEU A 25 -3.56 -20.35 0.94
CA LEU A 25 -2.55 -19.69 0.11
C LEU A 25 -1.14 -20.31 0.26
N ARG A 26 -0.95 -21.21 1.24
CA ARG A 26 0.34 -21.82 1.54
C ARG A 26 0.98 -22.54 0.33
N PRO A 27 0.24 -23.31 -0.50
CA PRO A 27 0.83 -23.93 -1.68
C PRO A 27 1.43 -22.91 -2.67
N MET A 28 0.78 -21.74 -2.84
CA MET A 28 1.32 -20.67 -3.68
C MET A 28 2.57 -20.04 -3.07
N TYR A 29 2.59 -19.82 -1.76
CA TYR A 29 3.76 -19.34 -1.04
C TYR A 29 4.97 -20.27 -1.23
N ASP A 30 4.78 -21.58 -1.06
CA ASP A 30 5.84 -22.56 -1.21
C ASP A 30 6.31 -22.67 -2.67
N LEU A 31 5.38 -22.71 -3.64
CA LEU A 31 5.66 -22.79 -5.08
C LEU A 31 6.48 -21.61 -5.58
N THR A 32 6.16 -20.41 -5.09
CA THR A 32 6.86 -19.17 -5.50
C THR A 32 8.11 -18.89 -4.66
N GLY A 33 8.48 -19.79 -3.76
CA GLY A 33 9.58 -19.59 -2.83
C GLY A 33 9.40 -18.35 -1.98
N ALA A 34 8.20 -18.14 -1.41
CA ALA A 34 7.78 -16.95 -0.67
C ALA A 34 7.72 -15.66 -1.50
N GLY A 35 7.54 -15.75 -2.82
CA GLY A 35 7.31 -14.60 -3.70
C GLY A 35 5.88 -14.08 -3.64
N ASP A 36 4.91 -14.95 -3.31
CA ASP A 36 3.48 -14.63 -3.24
C ASP A 36 2.77 -15.53 -2.21
N GLY A 37 1.43 -15.52 -2.15
CA GLY A 37 0.66 -16.40 -1.29
C GLY A 37 0.54 -15.93 0.16
N TYR A 38 0.53 -14.63 0.39
CA TYR A 38 0.39 -14.03 1.72
C TYR A 38 -1.05 -13.70 2.08
N ALA A 39 -1.37 -13.79 3.37
CA ALA A 39 -2.55 -13.19 3.99
C ALA A 39 -2.11 -12.12 5.00
N SER A 40 -2.96 -11.11 5.22
CA SER A 40 -2.65 -10.00 6.15
C SER A 40 -3.70 -9.88 7.24
N ILE A 41 -3.24 -9.54 8.46
CA ILE A 41 -4.09 -9.10 9.57
C ILE A 41 -3.62 -7.72 10.04
N GLU A 42 -4.54 -6.81 10.28
CA GLU A 42 -4.25 -5.43 10.69
C GLU A 42 -4.23 -5.32 12.22
N VAL A 43 -3.30 -4.54 12.74
CA VAL A 43 -3.31 -4.13 14.17
C VAL A 43 -4.54 -3.26 14.44
N SER A 44 -4.94 -3.15 15.71
CA SER A 44 -6.08 -2.29 16.08
C SER A 44 -5.87 -0.85 15.62
N PRO A 45 -6.88 -0.19 15.02
CA PRO A 45 -6.77 1.21 14.59
C PRO A 45 -6.50 2.17 15.77
N TYR A 46 -6.86 1.80 16.98
CA TYR A 46 -6.54 2.59 18.19
C TYR A 46 -5.04 2.71 18.48
N LEU A 47 -4.20 1.90 17.82
CA LEU A 47 -2.75 1.93 17.94
C LEU A 47 -2.05 2.83 16.92
N ALA A 48 -2.79 3.49 16.04
CA ALA A 48 -2.24 4.28 14.93
C ALA A 48 -1.37 5.47 15.37
N ALA A 49 -1.46 5.88 16.63
CA ALA A 49 -0.62 6.91 17.26
C ALA A 49 0.24 6.36 18.42
N ASP A 50 0.37 5.02 18.53
CA ASP A 50 1.12 4.35 19.59
C ASP A 50 2.16 3.38 19.00
N GLU A 51 3.41 3.84 18.91
CA GLU A 51 4.52 3.04 18.41
C GLU A 51 4.70 1.74 19.21
N LYS A 52 4.77 1.85 20.54
CA LYS A 52 5.05 0.71 21.42
C LYS A 52 3.91 -0.31 21.38
N GLY A 53 2.68 0.14 21.51
CA GLY A 53 1.50 -0.72 21.43
C GLY A 53 1.39 -1.42 20.08
N THR A 54 1.74 -0.73 18.98
CA THR A 54 1.77 -1.31 17.64
C THR A 54 2.79 -2.45 17.55
N VAL A 55 4.01 -2.26 18.06
CA VAL A 55 5.03 -3.32 18.05
C VAL A 55 4.59 -4.52 18.91
N GLU A 56 4.05 -4.29 20.10
CA GLU A 56 3.58 -5.36 20.99
C GLU A 56 2.42 -6.16 20.34
N ALA A 57 1.46 -5.46 19.73
CA ALA A 57 0.34 -6.08 19.02
C ALA A 57 0.82 -6.88 17.80
N ALA A 58 1.75 -6.34 17.01
CA ALA A 58 2.30 -7.03 15.84
C ALA A 58 2.99 -8.34 16.24
N VAL A 59 3.84 -8.32 17.26
CA VAL A 59 4.51 -9.53 17.77
C VAL A 59 3.50 -10.54 18.29
N ARG A 60 2.49 -10.12 19.02
CA ARG A 60 1.45 -10.98 19.57
C ARG A 60 0.63 -11.66 18.47
N LEU A 61 0.18 -10.90 17.47
CA LEU A 61 -0.59 -11.42 16.34
C LEU A 61 0.24 -12.40 15.51
N TRP A 62 1.50 -12.05 15.23
CA TRP A 62 2.44 -12.92 14.52
C TRP A 62 2.61 -14.28 15.21
N ASN A 63 2.86 -14.25 16.51
CA ASN A 63 3.06 -15.47 17.30
C ASN A 63 1.77 -16.32 17.39
N LYS A 64 0.60 -15.68 17.53
CA LYS A 64 -0.69 -16.38 17.55
C LYS A 64 -0.98 -17.09 16.22
N LEU A 65 -0.71 -16.43 15.10
CA LEU A 65 -0.95 -17.01 13.77
C LEU A 65 0.08 -18.09 13.42
N ASN A 66 1.33 -17.94 13.82
CA ASN A 66 2.42 -18.91 13.62
C ASN A 66 2.46 -19.50 12.20
N ARG A 67 2.42 -18.65 11.18
CA ARG A 67 2.50 -19.03 9.76
C ARG A 67 3.45 -18.10 9.02
N PRO A 68 4.37 -18.62 8.17
CA PRO A 68 5.39 -17.80 7.51
C PRO A 68 4.81 -16.86 6.43
N ASN A 69 3.63 -17.17 5.93
CA ASN A 69 2.95 -16.40 4.89
C ASN A 69 1.89 -15.42 5.42
N ILE A 70 2.11 -14.93 6.63
CA ILE A 70 1.33 -13.82 7.21
C ILE A 70 2.12 -12.52 7.04
N MET A 71 1.41 -11.42 6.84
CA MET A 71 1.92 -10.07 7.01
C MET A 71 1.08 -9.35 8.06
N ILE A 72 1.74 -8.70 9.01
CA ILE A 72 1.05 -7.80 9.93
C ILE A 72 0.83 -6.47 9.23
N LYS A 73 -0.41 -6.03 9.16
CA LYS A 73 -0.77 -4.79 8.48
C LYS A 73 -0.73 -3.62 9.48
N ILE A 74 0.05 -2.58 9.15
CA ILE A 74 0.34 -1.43 10.01
C ILE A 74 0.15 -0.15 9.21
N PRO A 75 -0.58 0.87 9.72
CA PRO A 75 -0.77 2.12 9.01
C PRO A 75 0.53 2.95 8.95
N ALA A 76 0.73 3.69 7.86
CA ALA A 76 1.90 4.54 7.64
C ALA A 76 1.77 5.91 8.32
N THR A 77 1.24 5.95 9.54
CA THR A 77 1.23 7.18 10.35
C THR A 77 2.64 7.57 10.77
N PRO A 78 2.92 8.84 11.05
CA PRO A 78 4.25 9.26 11.51
C PRO A 78 4.75 8.45 12.70
N GLU A 79 3.86 8.11 13.65
CA GLU A 79 4.16 7.37 14.87
C GLU A 79 4.37 5.87 14.59
N CYS A 80 3.72 5.32 13.58
CA CYS A 80 3.86 3.91 13.22
C CYS A 80 5.05 3.61 12.30
N ILE A 81 5.66 4.59 11.63
CA ILE A 81 6.84 4.35 10.78
C ILE A 81 8.01 3.75 11.58
N PRO A 82 8.37 4.25 12.79
CA PRO A 82 9.37 3.58 13.64
C PRO A 82 8.92 2.18 14.07
N ALA A 83 7.64 1.98 14.39
CA ALA A 83 7.10 0.67 14.72
C ALA A 83 7.24 -0.34 13.57
N ILE A 84 6.98 0.09 12.33
CA ILE A 84 7.17 -0.72 11.11
C ILE A 84 8.62 -1.21 11.02
N GLN A 85 9.59 -0.31 11.20
CA GLN A 85 11.00 -0.68 11.20
C GLN A 85 11.30 -1.71 12.30
N ALA A 86 10.88 -1.45 13.53
CA ALA A 86 11.12 -2.32 14.68
C ALA A 86 10.51 -3.72 14.50
N VAL A 87 9.32 -3.82 13.91
CA VAL A 87 8.63 -5.09 13.62
C VAL A 87 9.38 -5.87 12.54
N LEU A 88 9.82 -5.22 11.47
CA LEU A 88 10.65 -5.82 10.42
C LEU A 88 12.00 -6.30 10.94
N GLU A 89 12.63 -5.54 11.85
CA GLU A 89 13.89 -5.94 12.51
C GLU A 89 13.73 -7.21 13.35
N LYS A 90 12.54 -7.49 13.87
CA LYS A 90 12.21 -8.75 14.57
C LYS A 90 11.98 -9.95 13.62
N GLY A 91 12.05 -9.74 12.31
CA GLY A 91 11.84 -10.80 11.32
C GLY A 91 10.37 -11.05 10.97
N ILE A 92 9.49 -10.11 11.28
CA ILE A 92 8.05 -10.19 11.01
C ILE A 92 7.74 -9.50 9.68
N ASN A 93 6.98 -10.15 8.80
CA ASN A 93 6.54 -9.57 7.54
C ASN A 93 5.50 -8.47 7.78
N VAL A 94 5.59 -7.38 7.03
CA VAL A 94 4.70 -6.22 7.20
C VAL A 94 4.03 -5.81 5.90
N ASN A 95 2.72 -5.61 5.95
CA ASN A 95 1.94 -4.91 4.95
C ASN A 95 1.70 -3.47 5.45
N VAL A 96 2.46 -2.52 4.93
CA VAL A 96 2.29 -1.12 5.33
C VAL A 96 1.09 -0.53 4.59
N THR A 97 0.14 0.06 5.30
CA THR A 97 -1.12 0.56 4.71
C THR A 97 -1.31 2.07 4.90
N LEU A 98 -2.36 2.62 4.28
CA LEU A 98 -2.71 4.04 4.31
C LEU A 98 -1.60 4.95 3.77
N ILE A 99 -0.96 4.53 2.69
CA ILE A 99 0.00 5.35 1.96
C ILE A 99 -0.76 6.07 0.84
N PHE A 100 -0.70 7.39 0.83
CA PHE A 100 -1.38 8.24 -0.15
C PHE A 100 -0.43 9.17 -0.89
N SER A 101 0.80 9.40 -0.40
CA SER A 101 1.78 10.29 -1.03
C SER A 101 3.13 9.63 -1.22
N LYS A 102 3.90 10.17 -2.18
CA LYS A 102 5.28 9.74 -2.43
C LYS A 102 6.17 9.95 -1.18
N GLU A 103 5.96 11.04 -0.46
CA GLU A 103 6.75 11.39 0.74
C GLU A 103 6.58 10.34 1.85
N VAL A 104 5.33 9.88 2.07
CA VAL A 104 5.05 8.80 3.02
C VAL A 104 5.60 7.48 2.49
N TYR A 105 5.44 7.20 1.19
CA TYR A 105 6.00 6.02 0.56
C TYR A 105 7.52 5.94 0.75
N ASP A 106 8.24 7.04 0.52
CA ASP A 106 9.70 7.10 0.68
C ASP A 106 10.13 6.79 2.12
N LYS A 107 9.42 7.33 3.11
CA LYS A 107 9.68 7.04 4.54
C LYS A 107 9.47 5.55 4.85
N VAL A 108 8.40 4.96 4.34
CA VAL A 108 8.08 3.54 4.51
C VAL A 108 9.14 2.64 3.85
N ALA A 109 9.52 2.94 2.62
CA ALA A 109 10.56 2.19 1.91
C ALA A 109 11.92 2.28 2.61
N ASN A 110 12.28 3.47 3.10
CA ASN A 110 13.52 3.66 3.86
C ASN A 110 13.48 2.91 5.22
N ALA A 111 12.34 2.88 5.91
CA ALA A 111 12.19 2.10 7.15
C ALA A 111 12.40 0.59 6.88
N TYR A 112 11.88 0.07 5.76
CA TYR A 112 12.13 -1.31 5.33
C TYR A 112 13.62 -1.57 5.06
N ILE A 113 14.26 -0.72 4.26
CA ILE A 113 15.69 -0.86 3.93
C ILE A 113 16.54 -0.80 5.20
N SER A 114 16.26 0.16 6.10
CA SER A 114 16.97 0.32 7.38
C SER A 114 16.81 -0.89 8.28
N ALA A 115 15.63 -1.48 8.34
CA ALA A 115 15.39 -2.71 9.11
C ALA A 115 16.23 -3.88 8.58
N LEU A 116 16.30 -4.05 7.26
CA LEU A 116 17.14 -5.11 6.65
C LEU A 116 18.63 -4.86 6.88
N GLN A 117 19.09 -3.60 6.80
CA GLN A 117 20.47 -3.23 7.12
C GLN A 117 20.83 -3.54 8.57
N ALA A 118 19.93 -3.21 9.51
CA ALA A 118 20.13 -3.51 10.92
C ALA A 118 20.21 -5.03 11.19
N ARG A 119 19.37 -5.84 10.53
CA ARG A 119 19.44 -7.31 10.60
C ARG A 119 20.75 -7.84 10.04
N ALA A 120 21.14 -7.41 8.84
CA ALA A 120 22.40 -7.82 8.20
C ALA A 120 23.61 -7.46 9.08
N ALA A 121 23.62 -6.29 9.70
CA ALA A 121 24.69 -5.87 10.62
C ALA A 121 24.80 -6.76 11.88
N ARG A 122 23.68 -7.38 12.30
CA ARG A 122 23.66 -8.38 13.39
C ARG A 122 23.92 -9.80 12.93
N GLY A 123 24.20 -10.02 11.63
CA GLY A 123 24.39 -11.37 11.06
C GLY A 123 23.08 -12.17 10.93
N GLU A 124 21.93 -11.52 11.02
CA GLU A 124 20.62 -12.15 10.90
C GLU A 124 20.19 -12.25 9.42
N SER A 125 19.48 -13.32 9.05
CA SER A 125 19.00 -13.51 7.68
C SER A 125 18.00 -12.41 7.27
N VAL A 126 18.17 -11.89 6.05
CA VAL A 126 17.25 -10.97 5.40
C VAL A 126 16.36 -11.64 4.35
N ARG A 127 16.59 -12.95 4.06
CA ARG A 127 15.92 -13.69 2.98
C ARG A 127 14.42 -13.90 3.18
N ASN A 128 14.01 -14.07 4.43
CA ASN A 128 12.65 -14.47 4.77
C ASN A 128 11.81 -13.28 5.27
N ILE A 129 12.27 -12.07 4.99
CA ILE A 129 11.53 -10.85 5.33
C ILE A 129 10.85 -10.32 4.09
N SER A 130 9.53 -10.30 4.11
CA SER A 130 8.71 -9.77 3.02
C SER A 130 7.90 -8.58 3.49
N SER A 131 7.77 -7.58 2.63
CA SER A 131 6.92 -6.43 2.89
C SER A 131 6.25 -5.94 1.62
N VAL A 132 5.07 -5.36 1.78
CA VAL A 132 4.35 -4.63 0.74
C VAL A 132 3.96 -3.25 1.24
N ALA A 133 3.92 -2.28 0.34
CA ALA A 133 3.52 -0.90 0.61
C ALA A 133 2.18 -0.63 -0.07
N SER A 134 1.09 -0.67 0.69
CA SER A 134 -0.28 -0.49 0.19
C SER A 134 -0.57 0.98 -0.10
N PHE A 135 -0.43 1.33 -1.37
CA PHE A 135 -0.64 2.67 -1.92
C PHE A 135 -2.06 2.79 -2.47
N PHE A 136 -2.82 3.77 -1.98
CA PHE A 136 -4.25 3.91 -2.26
C PHE A 136 -4.49 4.76 -3.51
N VAL A 137 -5.36 4.26 -4.40
CA VAL A 137 -5.54 4.82 -5.74
C VAL A 137 -6.88 5.57 -5.89
N SER A 138 -8.01 4.87 -5.87
CA SER A 138 -9.31 5.50 -6.22
C SER A 138 -9.78 6.58 -5.26
N ARG A 139 -9.33 6.54 -4.00
CA ARG A 139 -9.66 7.59 -3.03
C ARG A 139 -9.03 8.92 -3.39
N VAL A 140 -7.87 8.90 -4.05
CA VAL A 140 -7.17 10.12 -4.52
C VAL A 140 -8.00 10.81 -5.61
N ASP A 141 -8.46 10.07 -6.62
CA ASP A 141 -9.34 10.64 -7.64
C ASP A 141 -10.62 11.21 -7.01
N ALA A 142 -11.26 10.45 -6.11
CA ALA A 142 -12.51 10.87 -5.50
C ALA A 142 -12.39 12.18 -4.69
N ILE A 143 -11.32 12.36 -3.89
CA ILE A 143 -11.14 13.58 -3.09
C ILE A 143 -10.76 14.78 -3.95
N VAL A 144 -9.90 14.58 -4.96
CA VAL A 144 -9.50 15.63 -5.90
C VAL A 144 -10.68 16.11 -6.72
N GLU A 145 -11.46 15.20 -7.28
CA GLU A 145 -12.65 15.52 -8.07
C GLU A 145 -13.69 16.27 -7.22
N LYS A 146 -13.95 15.80 -5.99
CA LYS A 146 -14.86 16.46 -5.07
C LYS A 146 -14.40 17.88 -4.75
N ASN A 147 -13.12 18.06 -4.42
CA ASN A 147 -12.58 19.39 -4.10
C ASN A 147 -12.68 20.33 -5.30
N PHE A 148 -12.38 19.85 -6.51
CA PHE A 148 -12.53 20.63 -7.72
C PHE A 148 -13.99 21.02 -7.99
N ASP A 149 -14.95 20.10 -7.81
CA ASP A 149 -16.38 20.39 -7.96
C ASP A 149 -16.86 21.47 -6.97
N ASP A 150 -16.30 21.49 -5.76
CA ASP A 150 -16.57 22.53 -4.77
C ASP A 150 -15.98 23.88 -5.19
N LEU A 151 -14.79 23.90 -5.84
CA LEU A 151 -14.24 25.13 -6.43
C LEU A 151 -15.09 25.66 -7.59
N VAL A 152 -15.61 24.80 -8.44
CA VAL A 152 -16.54 25.18 -9.53
C VAL A 152 -17.81 25.80 -8.97
N LYS A 153 -18.43 25.17 -7.98
CA LYS A 153 -19.64 25.71 -7.31
C LYS A 153 -19.40 27.09 -6.67
N ALA A 154 -18.19 27.30 -6.17
CA ALA A 154 -17.77 28.59 -5.59
C ALA A 154 -17.36 29.63 -6.65
N GLY A 155 -17.45 29.33 -7.94
CA GLY A 155 -17.04 30.21 -9.03
C GLY A 155 -15.54 30.47 -9.13
N LYS A 156 -14.72 29.59 -8.53
CA LYS A 156 -13.24 29.70 -8.48
C LYS A 156 -12.52 28.88 -9.56
N ALA A 157 -13.23 27.95 -10.21
CA ALA A 157 -12.71 27.14 -11.30
C ALA A 157 -13.78 26.95 -12.38
N LYS A 158 -13.34 26.59 -13.60
CA LYS A 158 -14.25 26.31 -14.71
C LYS A 158 -14.50 24.81 -14.82
N ALA A 159 -15.75 24.40 -14.96
CA ALA A 159 -16.14 22.99 -15.02
C ALA A 159 -15.43 22.21 -16.12
N GLU A 160 -15.16 22.85 -17.27
CA GLU A 160 -14.47 22.28 -18.42
C GLU A 160 -13.02 21.82 -18.12
N ASP A 161 -12.36 22.46 -17.14
CA ASP A 161 -11.00 22.11 -16.75
C ASP A 161 -10.90 20.70 -16.13
N LYS A 162 -12.01 20.13 -15.64
CA LYS A 162 -12.08 18.79 -15.04
C LYS A 162 -11.64 17.70 -16.01
N GLU A 163 -11.95 17.84 -17.32
CA GLU A 163 -11.61 16.85 -18.36
C GLU A 163 -10.12 16.57 -18.46
N ASN A 164 -9.27 17.55 -18.07
CA ASN A 164 -7.83 17.42 -18.12
C ASN A 164 -7.29 16.36 -17.15
N PHE A 165 -7.95 16.12 -16.00
CA PHE A 165 -7.45 15.26 -14.94
C PHE A 165 -8.45 14.22 -14.42
N PHE A 166 -9.69 14.22 -14.89
CA PHE A 166 -10.75 13.30 -14.46
C PHE A 166 -10.33 11.84 -14.54
N GLY A 167 -10.31 11.14 -13.38
CA GLY A 167 -9.89 9.75 -13.25
C GLY A 167 -8.40 9.47 -13.49
N LYS A 168 -7.54 10.49 -13.47
CA LYS A 168 -6.12 10.36 -13.82
C LYS A 168 -5.17 10.65 -12.66
N VAL A 169 -5.62 11.36 -11.63
CA VAL A 169 -4.73 11.83 -10.55
C VAL A 169 -4.27 10.68 -9.66
N GLY A 170 -5.14 9.71 -9.38
CA GLY A 170 -4.79 8.51 -8.62
C GLY A 170 -3.72 7.68 -9.33
N VAL A 171 -3.85 7.50 -10.65
CA VAL A 171 -2.85 6.83 -11.49
C VAL A 171 -1.54 7.62 -11.53
N ALA A 172 -1.61 8.94 -11.73
CA ALA A 172 -0.43 9.80 -11.75
C ALA A 172 0.34 9.74 -10.42
N ASN A 173 -0.36 9.87 -9.29
CA ASN A 173 0.22 9.76 -7.95
C ASN A 173 0.90 8.40 -7.73
N SER A 174 0.30 7.32 -8.22
CA SER A 174 0.87 5.97 -8.15
C SER A 174 2.13 5.83 -9.02
N LYS A 175 2.15 6.42 -10.23
CA LYS A 175 3.34 6.43 -11.10
C LYS A 175 4.51 7.19 -10.46
N VAL A 176 4.24 8.28 -9.77
CA VAL A 176 5.27 9.04 -9.03
C VAL A 176 5.86 8.19 -7.89
N ALA A 177 5.02 7.46 -7.15
CA ALA A 177 5.47 6.54 -6.11
C ALA A 177 6.27 5.36 -6.70
N TYR A 178 5.84 4.81 -7.85
CA TYR A 178 6.54 3.72 -8.51
C TYR A 178 7.93 4.13 -9.02
N ALA A 179 8.07 5.33 -9.57
CA ALA A 179 9.40 5.85 -9.94
C ALA A 179 10.33 5.99 -8.73
N SER A 180 9.79 6.33 -7.56
CA SER A 180 10.56 6.33 -6.32
C SER A 180 10.93 4.90 -5.88
N PHE A 181 10.03 3.93 -6.03
CA PHE A 181 10.33 2.52 -5.82
C PHE A 181 11.52 2.06 -6.66
N GLU A 182 11.48 2.29 -7.97
CA GLU A 182 12.56 1.89 -8.86
C GLU A 182 13.90 2.52 -8.44
N LYS A 183 13.91 3.80 -8.07
CA LYS A 183 15.10 4.51 -7.61
C LYS A 183 15.67 3.93 -6.30
N LEU A 184 14.82 3.72 -5.29
CA LEU A 184 15.24 3.26 -3.96
C LEU A 184 15.76 1.81 -4.01
N PHE A 185 15.06 0.93 -4.70
CA PHE A 185 15.40 -0.50 -4.77
C PHE A 185 16.42 -0.85 -5.86
N SER A 186 16.86 0.12 -6.67
CA SER A 186 18.04 0.02 -7.53
C SER A 186 19.31 0.66 -6.93
N SER A 187 19.22 1.27 -5.75
CA SER A 187 20.36 1.91 -5.07
C SER A 187 21.45 0.89 -4.69
N ASP A 188 22.69 1.35 -4.59
CA ASP A 188 23.81 0.47 -4.24
C ASP A 188 23.67 -0.10 -2.83
N SER A 189 23.08 0.67 -1.90
CA SER A 189 22.77 0.18 -0.55
C SER A 189 21.79 -1.00 -0.55
N PHE A 190 20.79 -0.98 -1.44
CA PHE A 190 19.85 -2.10 -1.54
C PHE A 190 20.41 -3.27 -2.35
N LYS A 191 21.26 -3.01 -3.36
CA LYS A 191 21.97 -4.08 -4.11
C LYS A 191 22.77 -4.99 -3.17
N ALA A 192 23.50 -4.42 -2.22
CA ALA A 192 24.24 -5.18 -1.22
C ALA A 192 23.35 -6.08 -0.34
N LEU A 193 22.14 -5.64 -0.01
CA LEU A 193 21.14 -6.45 0.70
C LEU A 193 20.56 -7.54 -0.21
N LYS A 194 20.32 -7.24 -1.48
CA LYS A 194 19.81 -8.18 -2.48
C LYS A 194 20.78 -9.34 -2.71
N GLU A 195 22.09 -9.09 -2.72
CA GLU A 195 23.13 -10.12 -2.79
C GLU A 195 23.07 -11.09 -1.60
N GLN A 196 22.62 -10.61 -0.43
CA GLN A 196 22.35 -11.42 0.75
C GLN A 196 21.00 -12.13 0.70
N GLY A 197 20.20 -11.91 -0.37
CA GLY A 197 18.91 -12.53 -0.61
C GLY A 197 17.71 -11.70 -0.17
N ALA A 198 17.89 -10.42 0.16
CA ALA A 198 16.77 -9.52 0.46
C ALA A 198 15.86 -9.34 -0.77
N ARG A 199 14.58 -9.14 -0.51
CA ARG A 199 13.55 -8.84 -1.50
C ARG A 199 13.19 -7.36 -1.47
N VAL A 200 12.67 -6.85 -2.58
CA VAL A 200 12.10 -5.49 -2.61
C VAL A 200 10.81 -5.44 -1.78
N GLN A 201 10.51 -4.28 -1.18
CA GLN A 201 9.18 -4.00 -0.67
C GLN A 201 8.29 -3.62 -1.86
N ARG A 202 7.44 -4.55 -2.29
CA ARG A 202 6.60 -4.37 -3.48
C ARG A 202 5.53 -3.29 -3.25
N PRO A 203 5.37 -2.31 -4.14
CA PRO A 203 4.18 -1.48 -4.14
C PRO A 203 2.93 -2.35 -4.31
N LEU A 204 1.92 -2.11 -3.47
CA LEU A 204 0.64 -2.77 -3.54
C LEU A 204 -0.44 -1.74 -3.83
N TRP A 205 -1.06 -1.83 -5.00
CA TRP A 205 -2.15 -0.94 -5.36
C TRP A 205 -3.42 -1.34 -4.63
N ALA A 206 -3.81 -0.47 -3.69
CA ALA A 206 -4.99 -0.64 -2.84
C ALA A 206 -6.14 0.26 -3.29
N SER A 207 -7.36 -0.15 -3.00
CA SER A 207 -8.56 0.59 -3.41
C SER A 207 -8.65 0.79 -4.92
N THR A 208 -8.48 -0.30 -5.68
CA THR A 208 -8.45 -0.28 -7.16
C THR A 208 -9.81 -0.54 -7.82
N GLY A 209 -10.87 -0.70 -7.05
CA GLY A 209 -12.24 -0.64 -7.56
C GLY A 209 -12.62 0.80 -7.89
N THR A 210 -13.12 1.03 -9.12
CA THR A 210 -13.60 2.34 -9.54
C THR A 210 -14.84 2.74 -8.74
N LYS A 211 -14.92 4.02 -8.33
CA LYS A 211 -16.05 4.56 -7.57
C LYS A 211 -17.08 5.24 -8.48
N ASN A 212 -16.62 5.74 -9.62
CA ASN A 212 -17.47 6.40 -10.60
C ASN A 212 -17.87 5.38 -11.69
N PRO A 213 -19.16 5.18 -11.97
CA PRO A 213 -19.65 4.21 -12.96
C PRO A 213 -19.25 4.54 -14.40
N VAL A 214 -18.81 5.75 -14.68
CA VAL A 214 -18.29 6.15 -16.01
C VAL A 214 -16.94 5.46 -16.30
N PHE A 215 -16.18 5.09 -15.26
CA PHE A 215 -14.89 4.46 -15.45
C PHE A 215 -15.02 2.95 -15.68
N LYS A 216 -14.19 2.42 -16.58
CA LYS A 216 -14.05 0.98 -16.77
C LYS A 216 -13.66 0.30 -15.46
N ALA A 217 -14.34 -0.77 -15.08
CA ALA A 217 -14.14 -1.44 -13.78
C ALA A 217 -12.68 -1.91 -13.53
N VAL A 218 -11.91 -2.13 -14.60
CA VAL A 218 -10.51 -2.58 -14.57
C VAL A 218 -9.50 -1.45 -14.84
N MET A 219 -9.96 -0.19 -14.92
CA MET A 219 -9.13 0.96 -15.29
C MET A 219 -7.82 1.04 -14.49
N TYR A 220 -7.89 1.00 -13.16
CA TYR A 220 -6.69 1.07 -12.33
C TYR A 220 -5.81 -0.17 -12.44
N VAL A 221 -6.39 -1.34 -12.72
CA VAL A 221 -5.63 -2.57 -12.93
C VAL A 221 -4.79 -2.49 -14.20
N GLU A 222 -5.41 -2.02 -15.30
CA GLU A 222 -4.74 -1.85 -16.59
C GLU A 222 -3.67 -0.76 -16.56
N GLU A 223 -3.96 0.39 -15.90
CA GLU A 223 -3.04 1.53 -15.83
C GLU A 223 -1.86 1.34 -14.87
N LEU A 224 -2.00 0.46 -13.90
CA LEU A 224 -1.01 0.23 -12.84
C LEU A 224 -0.32 -1.14 -12.91
N ALA A 225 -0.43 -1.83 -14.05
CA ALA A 225 0.31 -3.06 -14.29
C ALA A 225 1.80 -2.76 -14.47
N GLY A 226 2.64 -3.41 -13.68
CA GLY A 226 4.10 -3.22 -13.71
C GLY A 226 4.85 -4.29 -12.91
N ARG A 227 6.16 -4.33 -13.09
CA ARG A 227 7.03 -5.30 -12.39
C ARG A 227 7.03 -5.06 -10.88
N ASP A 228 7.18 -6.15 -10.15
CA ASP A 228 7.31 -6.13 -8.69
C ASP A 228 6.17 -5.39 -7.97
N THR A 229 4.96 -5.40 -8.55
CA THR A 229 3.77 -4.83 -7.94
C THR A 229 2.77 -5.90 -7.54
N VAL A 230 1.88 -5.54 -6.60
CA VAL A 230 0.72 -6.32 -6.19
C VAL A 230 -0.51 -5.46 -6.40
N ASN A 231 -1.65 -6.05 -6.70
CA ASN A 231 -2.93 -5.36 -6.75
C ASN A 231 -3.97 -6.13 -5.92
N THR A 232 -4.63 -5.43 -5.01
CA THR A 232 -5.75 -5.99 -4.23
C THR A 232 -7.06 -5.52 -4.82
N MET A 233 -7.76 -6.43 -5.49
CA MET A 233 -8.97 -6.15 -6.24
C MET A 233 -10.23 -6.59 -5.49
N PRO A 234 -11.29 -5.78 -5.48
CA PRO A 234 -12.62 -6.24 -5.05
C PRO A 234 -13.14 -7.37 -5.97
N PRO A 235 -14.02 -8.26 -5.49
CA PRO A 235 -14.54 -9.37 -6.29
C PRO A 235 -15.16 -8.94 -7.63
N ALA A 236 -15.81 -7.78 -7.70
CA ALA A 236 -16.38 -7.24 -8.93
C ALA A 236 -15.28 -6.89 -9.96
N THR A 237 -14.17 -6.30 -9.50
CA THR A 237 -13.01 -5.99 -10.36
C THR A 237 -12.33 -7.26 -10.84
N VAL A 238 -12.20 -8.28 -9.99
CA VAL A 238 -11.66 -9.61 -10.40
C VAL A 238 -12.54 -10.23 -11.50
N LYS A 239 -13.86 -10.20 -11.33
CA LYS A 239 -14.78 -10.70 -12.36
C LYS A 239 -14.63 -9.95 -13.70
N ALA A 240 -14.50 -8.63 -13.64
CA ALA A 240 -14.30 -7.80 -14.84
C ALA A 240 -12.94 -8.08 -15.51
N LEU A 241 -11.89 -8.31 -14.72
CA LEU A 241 -10.57 -8.69 -15.22
C LEU A 241 -10.61 -10.04 -15.98
N ILE A 242 -11.27 -11.03 -15.42
CA ILE A 242 -11.44 -12.36 -16.03
C ILE A 242 -12.28 -12.28 -17.31
N ALA A 243 -13.28 -11.40 -17.34
CA ALA A 243 -14.15 -11.20 -18.53
C ALA A 243 -13.41 -10.56 -19.70
N GLY A 244 -12.30 -9.89 -19.49
CA GLY A 244 -11.43 -9.32 -20.52
C GLY A 244 -10.85 -7.97 -20.11
N ALA A 245 -9.53 -7.94 -19.91
CA ALA A 245 -8.75 -6.74 -19.68
C ALA A 245 -7.46 -6.81 -20.50
N THR A 246 -6.93 -5.65 -20.88
CA THR A 246 -5.64 -5.56 -21.58
C THR A 246 -4.56 -5.22 -20.56
N ILE A 247 -3.77 -6.22 -20.19
CA ILE A 247 -2.68 -6.04 -19.22
C ILE A 247 -1.37 -5.83 -19.96
N GLU A 248 -0.88 -4.61 -19.92
CA GLU A 248 0.40 -4.20 -20.48
C GLU A 248 1.22 -3.47 -19.41
N PRO A 249 2.55 -3.55 -19.44
CA PRO A 249 3.39 -2.84 -18.47
C PRO A 249 3.34 -1.32 -18.74
N ARG A 250 2.55 -0.57 -17.95
CA ARG A 250 2.31 0.86 -18.14
C ARG A 250 2.96 1.76 -17.09
N LEU A 251 3.54 1.17 -16.04
CA LEU A 251 4.12 1.93 -14.92
C LEU A 251 5.48 2.54 -15.22
N HIS A 252 6.31 1.91 -16.07
CA HIS A 252 7.69 2.32 -16.32
C HIS A 252 7.84 3.67 -17.02
N ASN A 253 6.77 4.18 -17.62
CA ASN A 253 6.78 5.42 -18.37
C ASN A 253 5.79 6.43 -17.79
N GLY A 254 6.06 7.71 -18.00
CA GLY A 254 5.10 8.76 -17.68
C GLY A 254 5.22 9.35 -16.28
N ALA A 255 6.32 9.12 -15.56
CA ALA A 255 6.51 9.75 -14.24
C ALA A 255 6.62 11.29 -14.32
N ALA A 256 7.29 11.81 -15.36
CA ALA A 256 7.39 13.25 -15.58
C ALA A 256 6.02 13.86 -15.93
N GLU A 257 5.26 13.21 -16.79
CA GLU A 257 3.90 13.61 -17.17
C GLU A 257 2.95 13.53 -15.96
N ALA A 258 3.13 12.53 -15.09
CA ALA A 258 2.38 12.40 -13.85
C ALA A 258 2.64 13.58 -12.89
N VAL A 259 3.89 13.98 -12.72
CA VAL A 259 4.27 15.16 -11.93
C VAL A 259 3.66 16.42 -12.56
N ALA A 260 3.74 16.58 -13.89
CA ALA A 260 3.16 17.72 -14.58
C ALA A 260 1.63 17.78 -14.43
N LEU A 261 0.95 16.65 -14.48
CA LEU A 261 -0.51 16.57 -14.26
C LEU A 261 -0.88 17.02 -12.84
N ILE A 262 -0.21 16.50 -11.80
CA ILE A 262 -0.45 16.89 -10.41
C ILE A 262 -0.19 18.39 -10.21
N SER A 263 0.91 18.90 -10.79
CA SER A 263 1.24 20.32 -10.76
C SER A 263 0.13 21.16 -11.42
N LYS A 264 -0.39 20.73 -12.59
CA LYS A 264 -1.50 21.40 -13.27
C LYS A 264 -2.75 21.45 -12.40
N VAL A 265 -3.10 20.34 -11.75
CA VAL A 265 -4.24 20.27 -10.83
C VAL A 265 -4.08 21.26 -9.67
N ASN A 266 -2.87 21.39 -9.13
CA ASN A 266 -2.57 22.39 -8.10
C ASN A 266 -2.77 23.83 -8.60
N THR A 267 -2.41 24.13 -9.85
CA THR A 267 -2.61 25.47 -10.44
C THR A 267 -4.10 25.81 -10.65
N LEU A 268 -4.96 24.80 -10.70
CA LEU A 268 -6.42 24.98 -10.71
C LEU A 268 -7.01 25.24 -9.33
N GLY A 269 -6.18 25.34 -8.29
CA GLY A 269 -6.58 25.65 -6.92
C GLY A 269 -6.87 24.42 -6.03
N VAL A 270 -6.62 23.20 -6.52
CA VAL A 270 -6.78 21.96 -5.73
C VAL A 270 -5.51 21.70 -4.92
N PRO A 271 -5.54 21.74 -3.58
CA PRO A 271 -4.35 21.56 -2.74
C PRO A 271 -4.04 20.06 -2.57
N THR A 272 -3.53 19.39 -3.61
CA THR A 272 -3.40 17.92 -3.64
C THR A 272 -2.63 17.37 -2.45
N GLU A 273 -1.50 17.98 -2.06
CA GLU A 273 -0.70 17.53 -0.91
C GLU A 273 -1.51 17.52 0.40
N GLN A 274 -2.28 18.57 0.64
CA GLN A 274 -3.15 18.65 1.82
C GLN A 274 -4.23 17.58 1.79
N LEU A 275 -4.88 17.38 0.63
CA LEU A 275 -5.93 16.37 0.47
C LEU A 275 -5.39 14.93 0.70
N LEU A 276 -4.16 14.64 0.29
CA LEU A 276 -3.53 13.35 0.55
C LEU A 276 -3.27 13.12 2.05
N LYS A 277 -2.89 14.17 2.79
CA LYS A 277 -2.77 14.10 4.27
C LYS A 277 -4.12 13.89 4.94
N GLU A 278 -5.17 14.58 4.48
CA GLU A 278 -6.53 14.39 4.97
C GLU A 278 -7.04 12.95 4.75
N LEU A 279 -6.72 12.35 3.59
CA LEU A 279 -7.05 10.94 3.32
C LEU A 279 -6.36 9.98 4.29
N GLN A 280 -5.12 10.25 4.68
CA GLN A 280 -4.41 9.42 5.63
C GLN A 280 -5.05 9.49 7.02
N VAL A 281 -5.36 10.70 7.49
CA VAL A 281 -6.03 10.91 8.79
C VAL A 281 -7.43 10.28 8.79
N ALA A 282 -8.21 10.44 7.73
CA ALA A 282 -9.55 9.85 7.63
C ALA A 282 -9.55 8.33 7.43
N GLY A 283 -8.40 7.75 7.08
CA GLY A 283 -8.25 6.32 6.83
C GLY A 283 -7.98 5.50 8.10
N VAL A 284 -7.51 6.16 9.14
CA VAL A 284 -7.30 5.60 10.48
C VAL A 284 -8.62 5.57 11.24
#